data_d689bd69ff07fa5d1d95d0ff3d4f84f8
#
_entry.id   d689bd69ff07fa5d1d95d0ff3d4f84f8
#
_cell.length_a   1.000
_cell.length_b   1.000
_cell.length_c   1.000
_cell.angle_alpha   90.00
_cell.angle_beta   90.00
_cell.angle_gamma   90.00
#
_symmetry.space_group_name_H-M   'P 1'
#
loop_
_entity.id
_entity.type
_entity.pdbx_description
1 polymer ?
#
loop_
_entity_poly.entity_id
_entity_poly.type
_entity_poly.pdbx_seq_one_letter_code
_entity_poly.pdbx_strand_id
1 'polypeptide(L)'
;MNPTQTLPKSSRQETLETISWNQLALLFDPSLFELRPENQRDKGIDIIGEIKQNGVYTNFRFAVQLKSTESAKKQRDGSISYPVKISNLNYLLNFGLPGFYILYHYPANQFYIASLAEVYRSLMAKHRPGQLPKTYKVKFTQVLDQIQIDGIYKETFENGTLLKKLSTHIRAQTGNDKTVTGFVIDELQDVYSVEQNIAFIDQVGFELLNRQLFSQIVEVEQRTHPRSKASPTFNMICGVAYYHQANLFKAVELLKLAYSEIASLHSEDRSMLSYIFVHAKYLLGLLSEPEFRKKTAEIVANENVSTFLQLENLYNQFIRNKEPEQGTRIKKYYEEAMQIIDKRPEFHDIRVIAHAKILNFEGILLLHELAKNSLLTMGRKADAYCDLLRADWLNFDNQFLSQLQELYEFALKHQNFLALSNLMMEKIEWEFAKVYHFHAFSNWNRKKLIVDQEVAPDDRDILLNLLSNLDKVTETYDRLQHRENQFNCLCSKYKILDFLGNKEDMADCVEAMKGLIATYDMNALRKRFEKMLKGDMKHRAFMADLAERRAAVELAAKNSGIYEYLYHDITVEMIKVLGNEPKWSLNELFPLSYPD
;
A
#
# COMPACT_ATOMS: atom_id res chain seq x y z
N MET A 1 65.06 23.85 31.69
CA MET A 1 64.07 23.21 30.75
C MET A 1 63.21 24.32 30.18
N ASN A 2 63.06 24.36 28.87
CA ASN A 2 62.20 25.35 28.23
C ASN A 2 60.76 24.97 28.50
N PRO A 3 59.95 25.75 29.23
CA PRO A 3 58.59 25.36 29.67
C PRO A 3 57.63 25.12 28.52
N THR A 4 57.96 25.49 27.30
CA THR A 4 57.10 25.29 26.11
C THR A 4 57.33 23.95 25.41
N GLN A 5 58.35 23.16 25.78
CA GLN A 5 58.69 21.89 25.10
C GLN A 5 57.76 20.69 25.44
N THR A 6 56.95 20.79 26.51
CA THR A 6 56.06 19.74 26.97
C THR A 6 54.57 20.08 26.85
N LEU A 7 54.24 21.24 26.27
CA LEU A 7 52.84 21.67 26.13
C LEU A 7 52.21 21.12 24.85
N PRO A 8 50.90 20.79 24.87
CA PRO A 8 50.18 20.39 23.67
C PRO A 8 50.25 21.47 22.60
N LYS A 9 50.51 21.08 21.34
CA LYS A 9 50.48 21.97 20.19
C LYS A 9 49.10 21.95 19.55
N SER A 10 48.53 23.12 19.22
CA SER A 10 47.30 23.17 18.42
C SER A 10 47.57 22.64 17.03
N SER A 11 46.66 21.83 16.53
CA SER A 11 46.75 21.33 15.15
C SER A 11 46.28 22.43 14.18
N ARG A 12 46.79 22.36 12.92
CA ARG A 12 46.32 23.26 11.84
C ARG A 12 44.79 23.14 11.64
N GLN A 13 44.24 21.94 11.83
CA GLN A 13 42.81 21.68 11.72
C GLN A 13 42.01 22.42 12.78
N GLU A 14 42.43 22.39 14.06
CA GLU A 14 41.76 23.14 15.14
C GLU A 14 41.78 24.66 14.86
N THR A 15 42.90 25.16 14.30
CA THR A 15 42.97 26.57 13.88
C THR A 15 41.95 26.88 12.79
N LEU A 16 41.82 26.03 11.78
CA LEU A 16 40.85 26.21 10.68
C LEU A 16 39.39 26.11 11.18
N GLU A 17 39.11 25.21 12.09
CA GLU A 17 37.77 25.07 12.72
C GLU A 17 37.40 26.34 13.49
N THR A 18 38.34 26.90 14.27
CA THR A 18 38.12 28.16 14.99
C THR A 18 37.92 29.34 14.03
N ILE A 19 38.74 29.45 12.98
CA ILE A 19 38.59 30.51 11.98
C ILE A 19 37.24 30.40 11.28
N SER A 20 36.90 29.20 10.80
CA SER A 20 35.63 28.96 10.08
C SER A 20 34.41 29.27 10.93
N TRP A 21 34.42 28.90 12.21
CA TRP A 21 33.34 29.22 13.14
C TRP A 21 33.15 30.74 13.32
N ASN A 22 34.26 31.44 13.65
CA ASN A 22 34.22 32.87 13.88
C ASN A 22 33.78 33.66 12.64
N GLN A 23 34.23 33.26 11.47
CA GLN A 23 33.85 33.87 10.20
C GLN A 23 32.37 33.57 9.84
N LEU A 24 31.91 32.34 10.08
CA LEU A 24 30.52 31.96 9.81
C LEU A 24 29.54 32.74 10.68
N ALA A 25 29.86 32.88 11.98
CA ALA A 25 29.02 33.61 12.92
C ALA A 25 28.77 35.07 12.54
N LEU A 26 29.74 35.69 11.85
CA LEU A 26 29.63 37.08 11.36
C LEU A 26 28.71 37.24 10.15
N LEU A 27 28.38 36.16 9.43
CA LEU A 27 27.49 36.22 8.27
C LEU A 27 26.01 36.23 8.66
N PHE A 28 25.66 35.70 9.83
CA PHE A 28 24.30 35.61 10.30
C PHE A 28 23.93 36.83 11.16
N ASP A 29 22.92 37.57 10.75
CA ASP A 29 22.41 38.71 11.53
C ASP A 29 21.90 38.23 12.91
N PRO A 30 22.52 38.68 14.02
CA PRO A 30 22.08 38.25 15.36
C PRO A 30 20.67 38.73 15.74
N SER A 31 20.07 39.66 15.00
CA SER A 31 18.67 40.05 15.21
C SER A 31 17.69 38.99 14.67
N LEU A 32 18.13 38.17 13.69
CA LEU A 32 17.32 37.14 13.03
C LEU A 32 17.73 35.73 13.45
N PHE A 33 18.97 35.52 13.88
CA PHE A 33 19.52 34.19 14.18
C PHE A 33 20.22 34.16 15.54
N GLU A 34 20.15 32.99 16.16
CA GLU A 34 20.97 32.59 17.31
C GLU A 34 21.72 31.32 16.93
N LEU A 35 23.02 31.40 16.78
CA LEU A 35 23.88 30.24 16.48
C LEU A 35 24.50 29.70 17.76
N ARG A 36 24.34 28.43 18.03
CA ARG A 36 24.90 27.73 19.21
C ARG A 36 25.81 26.61 18.75
N PRO A 37 27.11 26.65 19.08
CA PRO A 37 27.99 25.54 18.80
C PRO A 37 27.66 24.34 19.69
N GLU A 38 27.59 23.16 19.09
CA GLU A 38 27.43 21.90 19.81
C GLU A 38 28.80 21.38 20.25
N ASN A 39 29.16 21.65 21.50
CA ASN A 39 30.51 21.38 22.03
C ASN A 39 30.69 20.00 22.68
N GLN A 40 29.65 19.18 22.82
CA GLN A 40 29.73 17.92 23.55
C GLN A 40 29.35 16.70 22.73
N ARG A 41 30.38 15.95 22.28
CA ARG A 41 30.27 14.57 21.76
C ARG A 41 29.28 14.36 20.62
N ASP A 42 28.93 15.42 19.87
CA ASP A 42 28.01 15.26 18.77
C ASP A 42 28.66 14.54 17.60
N LYS A 43 27.91 13.61 17.01
CA LYS A 43 28.39 12.73 15.95
C LYS A 43 28.08 13.25 14.54
N GLY A 44 27.76 14.52 14.39
CA GLY A 44 27.47 15.06 13.05
C GLY A 44 26.81 16.44 12.98
N ILE A 45 26.44 17.06 14.10
CA ILE A 45 25.96 18.43 14.16
C ILE A 45 27.04 19.28 14.81
N ASP A 46 27.52 20.29 14.10
CA ASP A 46 28.53 21.19 14.63
C ASP A 46 27.87 22.47 15.20
N ILE A 47 26.71 22.86 14.66
CA ILE A 47 25.99 24.08 15.06
C ILE A 47 24.48 23.83 15.03
N ILE A 48 23.77 24.31 16.03
CA ILE A 48 22.32 24.47 15.99
C ILE A 48 22.00 25.97 15.89
N GLY A 49 21.28 26.33 14.84
CA GLY A 49 20.74 27.68 14.67
C GLY A 49 19.27 27.74 15.10
N GLU A 50 18.88 28.85 15.72
CA GLU A 50 17.49 29.17 16.02
C GLU A 50 17.15 30.51 15.36
N ILE A 51 15.96 30.61 14.75
CA ILE A 51 15.52 31.86 14.13
C ILE A 51 14.70 32.70 15.13
N LYS A 52 14.82 34.01 14.98
CA LYS A 52 14.06 35.02 15.71
C LYS A 52 13.10 35.73 14.76
N GLN A 53 11.90 36.02 15.22
CA GLN A 53 10.93 36.82 14.50
C GLN A 53 10.56 38.07 15.30
N ASN A 54 10.79 39.25 14.74
CA ASN A 54 10.58 40.51 15.44
C ASN A 54 11.26 40.58 16.81
N GLY A 55 12.48 40.05 16.90
CA GLY A 55 13.26 39.99 18.15
C GLY A 55 12.84 38.90 19.14
N VAL A 56 11.83 38.10 18.83
CA VAL A 56 11.32 37.02 19.69
C VAL A 56 11.91 35.68 19.22
N TYR A 57 12.39 34.87 20.17
CA TYR A 57 12.84 33.49 19.90
C TYR A 57 11.67 32.60 19.54
N THR A 58 11.76 31.93 18.37
CA THR A 58 10.68 31.09 17.85
C THR A 58 10.78 29.63 18.29
N ASN A 59 11.94 29.18 18.77
CA ASN A 59 12.33 27.80 18.95
C ASN A 59 12.31 26.98 17.63
N PHE A 60 12.24 27.64 16.47
CA PHE A 60 12.41 27.00 15.17
C PHE A 60 13.89 26.90 14.86
N ARG A 61 14.36 25.69 14.64
CA ARG A 61 15.79 25.39 14.61
C ARG A 61 16.19 24.74 13.29
N PHE A 62 17.47 24.89 12.96
CA PHE A 62 18.16 24.19 11.87
C PHE A 62 19.50 23.66 12.35
N ALA A 63 20.00 22.63 11.67
CA ALA A 63 21.28 22.01 11.98
C ALA A 63 22.31 22.33 10.90
N VAL A 64 23.54 22.61 11.30
CA VAL A 64 24.65 22.82 10.38
C VAL A 64 25.78 21.87 10.71
N GLN A 65 26.30 21.21 9.67
CA GLN A 65 27.62 20.58 9.72
C GLN A 65 28.61 21.46 9.00
N LEU A 66 29.52 22.08 9.78
CA LEU A 66 30.58 22.95 9.26
C LEU A 66 31.81 22.12 8.90
N LYS A 67 32.33 22.32 7.71
CA LYS A 67 33.59 21.74 7.25
C LYS A 67 34.52 22.84 6.76
N SER A 68 35.83 22.65 6.90
CA SER A 68 36.83 23.57 6.41
C SER A 68 37.85 22.83 5.56
N THR A 69 38.38 23.51 4.52
CA THR A 69 39.40 22.96 3.63
C THR A 69 40.37 24.01 3.13
N GLU A 70 41.63 23.62 3.05
CA GLU A 70 42.68 24.37 2.37
C GLU A 70 43.05 23.76 1.01
N SER A 71 42.79 22.46 0.84
CA SER A 71 43.32 21.68 -0.28
C SER A 71 42.30 21.41 -1.39
N ALA A 72 40.99 21.61 -1.13
CA ALA A 72 39.98 21.36 -2.13
C ALA A 72 40.09 22.37 -3.29
N LYS A 73 40.20 21.85 -4.52
CA LYS A 73 40.32 22.68 -5.71
C LYS A 73 38.93 23.06 -6.23
N LYS A 74 38.79 24.33 -6.59
CA LYS A 74 37.60 24.84 -7.30
C LYS A 74 37.61 24.27 -8.72
N GLN A 75 36.49 23.69 -9.12
CA GLN A 75 36.29 23.14 -10.47
C GLN A 75 36.07 24.26 -11.49
N ARG A 76 36.10 23.94 -12.79
CA ARG A 76 35.87 24.91 -13.87
C ARG A 76 34.51 25.61 -13.80
N ASP A 77 33.49 24.92 -13.27
CA ASP A 77 32.15 25.47 -13.06
C ASP A 77 32.01 26.24 -11.74
N GLY A 78 33.09 26.50 -11.04
CA GLY A 78 33.08 27.22 -9.78
C GLY A 78 32.73 26.38 -8.55
N SER A 79 32.33 25.13 -8.71
CA SER A 79 31.95 24.24 -7.61
C SER A 79 33.18 23.66 -6.86
N ILE A 80 32.94 23.23 -5.63
CA ILE A 80 33.92 22.51 -4.81
C ILE A 80 33.28 21.15 -4.41
N SER A 81 34.08 20.08 -4.52
CA SER A 81 33.64 18.75 -4.07
C SER A 81 34.34 18.38 -2.77
N TYR A 82 33.58 17.98 -1.77
CA TYR A 82 34.08 17.59 -0.45
C TYR A 82 33.47 16.27 0.01
N PRO A 83 34.26 15.31 0.55
CA PRO A 83 33.74 14.03 1.02
C PRO A 83 33.04 14.17 2.38
N VAL A 84 31.80 13.65 2.50
CA VAL A 84 31.07 13.53 3.76
C VAL A 84 30.82 12.06 4.09
N LYS A 85 30.78 11.72 5.37
CA LYS A 85 30.42 10.36 5.80
C LYS A 85 28.93 10.15 5.70
N ILE A 86 28.49 9.03 5.15
CA ILE A 86 27.06 8.69 5.08
C ILE A 86 26.44 8.55 6.47
N SER A 87 27.19 8.05 7.46
CA SER A 87 26.73 8.00 8.84
C SER A 87 26.34 9.38 9.41
N ASN A 88 27.10 10.43 9.05
CA ASN A 88 26.78 11.79 9.47
C ASN A 88 25.55 12.34 8.73
N LEU A 89 25.42 12.03 7.44
CA LEU A 89 24.26 12.39 6.65
C LEU A 89 22.99 11.80 7.27
N ASN A 90 23.00 10.48 7.56
CA ASN A 90 21.87 9.81 8.18
C ASN A 90 21.54 10.34 9.58
N TYR A 91 22.59 10.68 10.35
CA TYR A 91 22.41 11.26 11.67
C TYR A 91 21.70 12.63 11.61
N LEU A 92 22.12 13.49 10.67
CA LEU A 92 21.47 14.77 10.42
C LEU A 92 20.02 14.62 9.94
N LEU A 93 19.75 13.67 9.05
CA LEU A 93 18.39 13.37 8.57
C LEU A 93 17.48 12.92 9.70
N ASN A 94 17.97 12.09 10.63
CA ASN A 94 17.22 11.62 11.79
C ASN A 94 16.91 12.74 12.81
N PHE A 95 17.62 13.86 12.73
CA PHE A 95 17.36 15.00 13.61
C PHE A 95 16.02 15.69 13.31
N GLY A 96 15.50 15.53 12.08
CA GLY A 96 14.15 15.97 11.70
C GLY A 96 14.00 17.48 11.54
N LEU A 97 15.09 18.23 11.53
CA LEU A 97 15.12 19.68 11.29
C LEU A 97 15.76 19.98 9.93
N PRO A 98 15.52 21.17 9.34
CA PRO A 98 16.30 21.63 8.22
C PRO A 98 17.79 21.51 8.50
N GLY A 99 18.52 20.90 7.60
CA GLY A 99 19.95 20.64 7.77
C GLY A 99 20.76 21.12 6.58
N PHE A 100 21.96 21.64 6.89
CA PHE A 100 22.85 22.21 5.89
C PHE A 100 24.29 21.75 6.10
N TYR A 101 24.94 21.38 5.01
CA TYR A 101 26.40 21.32 4.97
C TYR A 101 26.95 22.69 4.58
N ILE A 102 27.82 23.28 5.41
CA ILE A 102 28.54 24.51 5.11
C ILE A 102 30.01 24.18 5.01
N LEU A 103 30.63 24.54 3.89
CA LEU A 103 32.05 24.32 3.62
C LEU A 103 32.79 25.64 3.54
N TYR A 104 33.75 25.86 4.46
CA TYR A 104 34.65 26.98 4.41
C TYR A 104 35.87 26.65 3.53
N HIS A 105 36.04 27.38 2.46
CA HIS A 105 37.20 27.30 1.58
C HIS A 105 38.20 28.37 1.95
N TYR A 106 39.21 28.01 2.77
CA TYR A 106 40.17 28.94 3.35
C TYR A 106 40.92 29.76 2.30
N PRO A 107 41.43 29.20 1.17
CA PRO A 107 42.20 29.99 0.18
C PRO A 107 41.41 31.13 -0.47
N ALA A 108 40.07 30.99 -0.57
CA ALA A 108 39.19 32.01 -1.12
C ALA A 108 38.50 32.84 -0.04
N ASN A 109 38.66 32.52 1.23
CA ASN A 109 37.91 33.08 2.36
C ASN A 109 36.41 33.12 2.08
N GLN A 110 35.84 31.99 1.62
CA GLN A 110 34.50 31.91 1.11
C GLN A 110 33.77 30.66 1.66
N PHE A 111 32.49 30.81 2.01
CA PHE A 111 31.64 29.72 2.39
C PHE A 111 30.80 29.24 1.21
N TYR A 112 30.58 27.93 1.18
CA TYR A 112 29.67 27.25 0.26
C TYR A 112 28.61 26.49 1.08
N ILE A 113 27.42 26.37 0.52
CA ILE A 113 26.31 25.68 1.18
C ILE A 113 25.74 24.58 0.28
N ALA A 114 25.25 23.52 0.93
CA ALA A 114 24.42 22.49 0.31
C ALA A 114 23.32 22.06 1.30
N SER A 115 22.08 22.09 0.86
CA SER A 115 20.95 21.58 1.64
C SER A 115 21.08 20.06 1.83
N LEU A 116 20.78 19.59 3.02
CA LEU A 116 20.79 18.16 3.35
C LEU A 116 19.83 17.36 2.46
N ALA A 117 18.66 17.94 2.16
CA ALA A 117 17.67 17.34 1.28
C ALA A 117 18.20 17.16 -0.16
N GLU A 118 18.93 18.15 -0.69
CA GLU A 118 19.56 18.06 -2.02
C GLU A 118 20.69 17.03 -2.05
N VAL A 119 21.52 17.00 -0.99
CA VAL A 119 22.60 16.00 -0.86
C VAL A 119 22.02 14.60 -0.82
N TYR A 120 20.97 14.37 -0.05
CA TYR A 120 20.29 13.08 0.03
C TYR A 120 19.65 12.67 -1.31
N ARG A 121 18.92 13.57 -1.97
CA ARG A 121 18.37 13.34 -3.31
C ARG A 121 19.46 12.97 -4.33
N SER A 122 20.58 13.70 -4.33
CA SER A 122 21.70 13.43 -5.23
C SER A 122 22.41 12.10 -4.93
N LEU A 123 22.45 11.68 -3.67
CA LEU A 123 22.98 10.39 -3.24
C LEU A 123 22.08 9.26 -3.74
N MET A 124 20.77 9.37 -3.50
CA MET A 124 19.80 8.33 -3.86
C MET A 124 19.60 8.21 -5.38
N ALA A 125 19.79 9.28 -6.13
CA ALA A 125 19.78 9.22 -7.59
C ALA A 125 20.95 8.39 -8.18
N LYS A 126 22.07 8.24 -7.44
CA LYS A 126 23.27 7.55 -7.89
C LYS A 126 23.46 6.15 -7.29
N HIS A 127 22.80 5.86 -6.19
CA HIS A 127 23.01 4.63 -5.43
C HIS A 127 21.66 3.99 -5.04
N ARG A 128 21.60 2.67 -5.12
CA ARG A 128 20.42 1.93 -4.64
C ARG A 128 20.39 1.89 -3.10
N PRO A 129 19.22 1.95 -2.47
CA PRO A 129 19.07 1.66 -1.05
C PRO A 129 19.73 0.31 -0.71
N GLY A 130 20.51 0.25 0.38
CA GLY A 130 21.27 -0.95 0.77
C GLY A 130 22.67 -1.09 0.13
N GLN A 131 23.04 -0.25 -0.86
CA GLN A 131 24.37 -0.23 -1.48
C GLN A 131 25.05 1.14 -1.33
N LEU A 132 24.77 1.82 -0.23
CA LEU A 132 25.34 3.15 0.02
C LEU A 132 26.85 3.06 0.32
N PRO A 133 27.67 3.96 -0.25
CA PRO A 133 29.10 4.00 0.04
C PRO A 133 29.32 4.50 1.48
N LYS A 134 30.52 4.26 2.04
CA LYS A 134 30.87 4.79 3.36
C LYS A 134 30.99 6.33 3.36
N THR A 135 31.37 6.91 2.22
CA THR A 135 31.55 8.36 2.02
C THR A 135 30.94 8.77 0.69
N TYR A 136 30.35 9.97 0.65
CA TYR A 136 29.79 10.57 -0.56
C TYR A 136 30.46 11.92 -0.83
N LYS A 137 30.83 12.20 -2.08
CA LYS A 137 31.38 13.49 -2.49
C LYS A 137 30.25 14.47 -2.77
N VAL A 138 29.99 15.36 -1.83
CA VAL A 138 29.03 16.46 -2.01
C VAL A 138 29.63 17.50 -2.93
N LYS A 139 28.88 17.92 -3.93
CA LYS A 139 29.23 19.00 -4.84
C LYS A 139 28.60 20.30 -4.36
N PHE A 140 29.41 21.20 -3.83
CA PHE A 140 28.96 22.52 -3.41
C PHE A 140 28.99 23.47 -4.60
N THR A 141 27.83 23.90 -5.05
CA THR A 141 27.66 24.79 -6.21
C THR A 141 27.29 26.21 -5.81
N GLN A 142 26.74 26.38 -4.61
CA GLN A 142 26.19 27.64 -4.13
C GLN A 142 27.13 28.26 -3.10
N VAL A 143 27.44 29.54 -3.28
CA VAL A 143 28.13 30.35 -2.30
C VAL A 143 27.14 30.77 -1.22
N LEU A 144 27.53 30.70 0.04
CA LEU A 144 26.71 31.18 1.15
C LEU A 144 26.73 32.72 1.16
N ASP A 145 25.81 33.33 0.48
CA ASP A 145 25.56 34.78 0.46
C ASP A 145 24.26 35.13 1.21
N GLN A 146 23.85 36.38 1.17
CA GLN A 146 22.65 36.84 1.83
C GLN A 146 21.37 36.11 1.33
N ILE A 147 21.32 35.81 0.03
CA ILE A 147 20.16 35.09 -0.56
C ILE A 147 20.04 33.69 0.04
N GLN A 148 21.16 33.01 0.24
CA GLN A 148 21.17 31.67 0.84
C GLN A 148 20.84 31.72 2.33
N ILE A 149 21.27 32.74 3.04
CA ILE A 149 20.94 32.96 4.45
C ILE A 149 19.46 33.25 4.63
N ASP A 150 18.88 34.07 3.78
CA ASP A 150 17.43 34.33 3.74
C ASP A 150 16.65 33.04 3.42
N GLY A 151 17.22 32.19 2.55
CA GLY A 151 16.71 30.85 2.25
C GLY A 151 16.68 29.94 3.47
N ILE A 152 17.77 29.91 4.26
CA ILE A 152 17.84 29.17 5.53
C ILE A 152 16.75 29.65 6.49
N TYR A 153 16.59 30.98 6.63
CA TYR A 153 15.55 31.56 7.48
C TYR A 153 14.16 31.08 7.06
N LYS A 154 13.83 31.22 5.77
CA LYS A 154 12.54 30.86 5.20
C LYS A 154 12.25 29.37 5.38
N GLU A 155 13.17 28.49 5.01
CA GLU A 155 13.03 27.03 5.14
C GLU A 155 12.84 26.63 6.62
N THR A 156 13.59 27.24 7.53
CA THR A 156 13.49 26.98 8.96
C THR A 156 12.15 27.45 9.54
N PHE A 157 11.67 28.61 9.11
CA PHE A 157 10.39 29.16 9.53
C PHE A 157 9.21 28.30 9.04
N GLU A 158 9.23 27.90 7.78
CA GLU A 158 8.21 27.05 7.18
C GLU A 158 8.17 25.68 7.86
N ASN A 159 9.31 25.02 8.02
CA ASN A 159 9.43 23.73 8.71
C ASN A 159 8.98 23.83 10.18
N GLY A 160 9.44 24.85 10.92
CA GLY A 160 9.08 25.06 12.31
C GLY A 160 7.58 25.28 12.49
N THR A 161 6.96 26.05 11.59
CA THR A 161 5.52 26.29 11.57
C THR A 161 4.76 24.98 11.33
N LEU A 162 5.22 24.16 10.37
CA LEU A 162 4.66 22.85 10.07
C LEU A 162 4.74 21.90 11.27
N LEU A 163 5.92 21.75 11.87
CA LEU A 163 6.12 20.89 13.03
C LEU A 163 5.28 21.35 14.24
N LYS A 164 5.17 22.66 14.47
CA LYS A 164 4.30 23.23 15.52
C LYS A 164 2.86 22.80 15.30
N LYS A 165 2.36 22.91 14.08
CA LYS A 165 0.98 22.51 13.73
C LYS A 165 0.74 21.03 13.90
N LEU A 166 1.59 20.19 13.32
CA LEU A 166 1.51 18.75 13.48
C LEU A 166 1.49 18.37 14.97
N SER A 167 2.39 18.93 15.79
CA SER A 167 2.46 18.63 17.21
C SER A 167 1.25 19.14 17.99
N THR A 168 0.69 20.29 17.62
CA THR A 168 -0.50 20.86 18.26
C THR A 168 -1.73 20.02 17.95
N HIS A 169 -1.91 19.61 16.69
CA HIS A 169 -3.03 18.77 16.29
C HIS A 169 -2.95 17.36 16.89
N ILE A 170 -1.78 16.72 16.89
CA ILE A 170 -1.58 15.42 17.54
C ILE A 170 -1.93 15.51 19.03
N ARG A 171 -1.52 16.58 19.74
CA ARG A 171 -1.82 16.75 21.18
C ARG A 171 -3.30 17.06 21.44
N ALA A 172 -3.97 17.79 20.56
CA ALA A 172 -5.40 18.10 20.71
C ALA A 172 -6.28 16.85 20.58
N GLN A 173 -5.84 15.86 19.79
CA GLN A 173 -6.57 14.61 19.55
C GLN A 173 -6.30 13.52 20.61
N THR A 174 -5.28 13.65 21.45
CA THR A 174 -4.96 12.67 22.51
C THR A 174 -5.85 12.75 23.77
N GLY A 175 -6.94 13.51 23.76
CA GLY A 175 -7.95 13.49 24.79
C GLY A 175 -8.78 12.20 24.77
N ASN A 176 -8.45 11.24 25.62
CA ASN A 176 -9.17 10.02 25.99
C ASN A 176 -9.57 9.00 24.90
N ASP A 177 -9.54 9.32 23.62
CA ASP A 177 -9.74 8.36 22.54
C ASP A 177 -8.38 7.98 21.94
N LYS A 178 -7.96 6.74 22.17
CA LYS A 178 -6.62 6.23 21.79
C LYS A 178 -6.42 6.02 20.28
N THR A 179 -7.37 6.40 19.47
CA THR A 179 -7.27 6.32 18.01
C THR A 179 -7.04 7.71 17.43
N VAL A 180 -5.78 8.07 17.22
CA VAL A 180 -5.43 9.23 16.39
C VAL A 180 -5.74 8.89 14.95
N THR A 181 -6.93 9.22 14.49
CA THR A 181 -7.40 8.92 13.14
C THR A 181 -7.14 10.03 12.14
N GLY A 182 -6.50 11.12 12.51
CA GLY A 182 -6.15 12.22 11.64
C GLY A 182 -5.73 13.48 12.41
N PHE A 183 -5.27 14.50 11.70
CA PHE A 183 -5.12 15.82 12.26
C PHE A 183 -6.20 16.75 11.68
N VAL A 184 -6.69 17.66 12.52
CA VAL A 184 -7.70 18.67 12.12
C VAL A 184 -6.97 19.92 11.69
N ILE A 185 -7.27 20.44 10.51
CA ILE A 185 -6.81 21.77 10.07
C ILE A 185 -7.73 22.79 10.70
N ASP A 186 -7.18 23.69 11.54
CA ASP A 186 -7.95 24.72 12.24
C ASP A 186 -8.42 25.79 11.24
N GLU A 187 -9.72 25.86 11.00
CA GLU A 187 -10.33 26.79 10.05
C GLU A 187 -10.10 28.26 10.39
N LEU A 188 -9.89 28.58 11.66
CA LEU A 188 -9.79 29.97 12.13
C LEU A 188 -8.36 30.53 12.06
N GLN A 189 -7.34 29.70 12.03
CA GLN A 189 -5.94 30.13 12.07
C GLN A 189 -5.19 29.90 10.76
N ASP A 190 -5.78 29.20 9.79
CA ASP A 190 -5.04 28.62 8.70
C ASP A 190 -5.34 29.24 7.33
N VAL A 191 -5.25 30.56 7.21
CA VAL A 191 -5.11 31.22 5.90
C VAL A 191 -3.66 31.04 5.46
N TYR A 192 -3.30 29.82 5.02
CA TYR A 192 -2.01 29.61 4.39
C TYR A 192 -1.96 30.25 3.03
N SER A 193 -0.79 30.73 2.67
CA SER A 193 -0.53 31.02 1.28
C SER A 193 -0.59 29.70 0.47
N VAL A 194 -0.96 29.81 -0.77
CA VAL A 194 -1.02 28.68 -1.72
C VAL A 194 0.31 27.93 -1.77
N GLU A 195 1.42 28.69 -1.72
CA GLU A 195 2.79 28.15 -1.73
C GLU A 195 3.06 27.30 -0.47
N GLN A 196 2.53 27.69 0.68
CA GLN A 196 2.66 26.92 1.92
C GLN A 196 1.88 25.62 1.88
N ASN A 197 0.69 25.60 1.28
CA ASN A 197 -0.09 24.39 1.09
C ASN A 197 0.63 23.41 0.14
N ILE A 198 1.21 23.93 -0.94
CA ILE A 198 2.00 23.10 -1.88
C ILE A 198 3.23 22.54 -1.18
N ALA A 199 4.01 23.39 -0.49
CA ALA A 199 5.19 22.96 0.24
C ALA A 199 4.86 21.93 1.33
N PHE A 200 3.72 22.07 2.00
CA PHE A 200 3.23 21.10 2.99
C PHE A 200 3.03 19.72 2.36
N ILE A 201 2.26 19.63 1.29
CA ILE A 201 2.01 18.36 0.60
C ILE A 201 3.31 17.79 0.01
N ASP A 202 4.17 18.62 -0.58
CA ASP A 202 5.45 18.16 -1.15
C ASP A 202 6.39 17.55 -0.09
N GLN A 203 6.34 18.04 1.15
CA GLN A 203 7.23 17.57 2.24
C GLN A 203 6.66 16.40 3.02
N VAL A 204 5.37 16.43 3.35
CA VAL A 204 4.74 15.46 4.26
C VAL A 204 3.65 14.62 3.59
N GLY A 205 3.30 14.88 2.35
CA GLY A 205 2.15 14.25 1.70
C GLY A 205 2.29 12.73 1.56
N PHE A 206 3.49 12.21 1.32
CA PHE A 206 3.72 10.76 1.29
C PHE A 206 3.47 10.12 2.65
N GLU A 207 3.87 10.77 3.75
CA GLU A 207 3.59 10.27 5.10
C GLU A 207 2.08 10.30 5.39
N LEU A 208 1.37 11.33 4.93
CA LEU A 208 -0.08 11.40 5.04
C LEU A 208 -0.77 10.29 4.22
N LEU A 209 -0.28 9.98 3.02
CA LEU A 209 -0.77 8.86 2.20
C LEU A 209 -0.54 7.53 2.92
N ASN A 210 0.66 7.30 3.45
CA ASN A 210 1.00 6.08 4.17
C ASN A 210 0.12 5.87 5.41
N ARG A 211 -0.26 6.97 6.08
CA ARG A 211 -1.19 6.96 7.21
C ARG A 211 -2.66 6.96 6.79
N GLN A 212 -2.95 6.92 5.49
CA GLN A 212 -4.30 6.91 4.94
C GLN A 212 -5.13 8.16 5.30
N LEU A 213 -4.47 9.30 5.48
CA LEU A 213 -5.08 10.57 5.83
C LEU A 213 -5.55 11.32 4.56
N PHE A 214 -6.28 10.62 3.70
CA PHE A 214 -6.70 11.12 2.39
C PHE A 214 -7.58 12.37 2.48
N SER A 215 -8.48 12.42 3.46
CA SER A 215 -9.39 13.57 3.64
C SER A 215 -8.62 14.85 3.95
N GLN A 216 -7.56 14.76 4.74
CA GLN A 216 -6.71 15.90 5.08
C GLN A 216 -5.93 16.41 3.86
N ILE A 217 -5.41 15.49 3.04
CA ILE A 217 -4.75 15.85 1.77
C ILE A 217 -5.73 16.59 0.84
N VAL A 218 -6.94 16.04 0.70
CA VAL A 218 -7.99 16.63 -0.15
C VAL A 218 -8.41 18.00 0.38
N GLU A 219 -8.52 18.17 1.70
CA GLU A 219 -8.84 19.46 2.32
C GLU A 219 -7.77 20.51 2.03
N VAL A 220 -6.49 20.15 2.10
CA VAL A 220 -5.39 21.06 1.72
C VAL A 220 -5.46 21.42 0.23
N GLU A 221 -5.74 20.43 -0.64
CA GLU A 221 -5.91 20.71 -2.08
C GLU A 221 -7.07 21.67 -2.35
N GLN A 222 -8.22 21.49 -1.72
CA GLN A 222 -9.40 22.35 -1.88
C GLN A 222 -9.15 23.79 -1.44
N ARG A 223 -8.27 24.00 -0.46
CA ARG A 223 -7.85 25.34 0.00
C ARG A 223 -6.73 25.94 -0.87
N THR A 224 -6.16 25.15 -1.78
CA THR A 224 -5.10 25.60 -2.70
C THR A 224 -5.73 26.21 -3.95
N HIS A 225 -5.35 27.46 -4.29
CA HIS A 225 -5.99 28.16 -5.40
C HIS A 225 -5.68 27.49 -6.75
N PRO A 226 -6.68 27.23 -7.63
CA PRO A 226 -6.50 26.51 -8.89
C PRO A 226 -5.50 27.13 -9.89
N ARG A 227 -5.19 28.43 -9.72
CA ARG A 227 -4.26 29.16 -10.61
C ARG A 227 -2.79 29.06 -10.19
N SER A 228 -2.51 28.48 -9.03
CA SER A 228 -1.13 28.25 -8.63
C SER A 228 -0.53 27.11 -9.44
N LYS A 229 0.72 27.25 -9.84
CA LYS A 229 1.49 26.14 -10.41
C LYS A 229 1.81 25.15 -9.28
N ALA A 230 0.93 24.19 -9.08
CA ALA A 230 1.21 23.09 -8.18
C ALA A 230 2.38 22.24 -8.72
N SER A 231 3.21 21.72 -7.81
CA SER A 231 4.29 20.83 -8.20
C SER A 231 3.75 19.49 -8.75
N PRO A 232 4.51 18.76 -9.56
CA PRO A 232 4.14 17.40 -9.97
C PRO A 232 3.92 16.47 -8.78
N THR A 233 4.69 16.60 -7.70
CA THR A 233 4.54 15.85 -6.45
C THR A 233 3.21 16.17 -5.76
N PHE A 234 2.88 17.45 -5.62
CA PHE A 234 1.57 17.90 -5.09
C PHE A 234 0.41 17.28 -5.89
N ASN A 235 0.44 17.43 -7.21
CA ASN A 235 -0.61 16.89 -8.07
C ASN A 235 -0.73 15.37 -7.98
N MET A 236 0.40 14.65 -7.87
CA MET A 236 0.42 13.21 -7.69
C MET A 236 -0.21 12.80 -6.37
N ILE A 237 0.24 13.38 -5.25
CA ILE A 237 -0.23 13.03 -3.91
C ILE A 237 -1.72 13.33 -3.76
N CYS A 238 -2.16 14.52 -4.19
CA CYS A 238 -3.59 14.88 -4.15
C CYS A 238 -4.41 13.99 -5.08
N GLY A 239 -3.92 13.68 -6.28
CA GLY A 239 -4.57 12.77 -7.21
C GLY A 239 -4.73 11.36 -6.64
N VAL A 240 -3.70 10.85 -5.94
CA VAL A 240 -3.77 9.55 -5.22
C VAL A 240 -4.78 9.59 -4.08
N ALA A 241 -4.85 10.69 -3.32
CA ALA A 241 -5.82 10.84 -2.26
C ALA A 241 -7.27 10.84 -2.80
N TYR A 242 -7.54 11.57 -3.87
CA TYR A 242 -8.84 11.54 -4.55
C TYR A 242 -9.18 10.17 -5.15
N TYR A 243 -8.18 9.45 -5.66
CA TYR A 243 -8.36 8.08 -6.14
C TYR A 243 -8.85 7.17 -5.02
N HIS A 244 -8.24 7.22 -3.85
CA HIS A 244 -8.68 6.41 -2.70
C HIS A 244 -10.05 6.83 -2.16
N GLN A 245 -10.42 8.09 -2.29
CA GLN A 245 -11.77 8.57 -1.98
C GLN A 245 -12.82 8.26 -3.07
N ALA A 246 -12.41 7.54 -4.13
CA ALA A 246 -13.24 7.24 -5.29
C ALA A 246 -13.78 8.48 -6.04
N ASN A 247 -13.20 9.67 -5.83
CA ASN A 247 -13.43 10.82 -6.69
C ASN A 247 -12.54 10.72 -7.93
N LEU A 248 -12.89 9.77 -8.80
CA LEU A 248 -12.05 9.34 -9.90
C LEU A 248 -11.84 10.42 -10.97
N PHE A 249 -12.83 11.28 -11.20
CA PHE A 249 -12.69 12.39 -12.16
C PHE A 249 -11.62 13.37 -11.71
N LYS A 250 -11.67 13.81 -10.44
CA LYS A 250 -10.67 14.72 -9.88
C LYS A 250 -9.30 14.05 -9.78
N ALA A 251 -9.27 12.78 -9.42
CA ALA A 251 -8.05 11.99 -9.43
C ALA A 251 -7.39 11.98 -10.80
N VAL A 252 -8.14 11.65 -11.87
CA VAL A 252 -7.61 11.61 -13.25
C VAL A 252 -7.14 12.99 -13.70
N GLU A 253 -7.84 14.07 -13.33
CA GLU A 253 -7.42 15.44 -13.63
C GLU A 253 -6.04 15.75 -13.06
N LEU A 254 -5.84 15.56 -11.74
CA LEU A 254 -4.60 15.86 -11.06
C LEU A 254 -3.46 14.91 -11.46
N LEU A 255 -3.74 13.60 -11.55
CA LEU A 255 -2.75 12.61 -11.99
C LEU A 255 -2.30 12.87 -13.45
N LYS A 256 -3.17 13.40 -14.31
CA LYS A 256 -2.79 13.81 -15.66
C LYS A 256 -1.81 14.98 -15.65
N LEU A 257 -2.00 15.97 -14.75
CA LEU A 257 -1.06 17.07 -14.58
C LEU A 257 0.30 16.56 -14.08
N ALA A 258 0.30 15.70 -13.06
CA ALA A 258 1.54 15.07 -12.57
C ALA A 258 2.24 14.24 -13.68
N TYR A 259 1.46 13.50 -14.46
CA TYR A 259 1.98 12.65 -15.53
C TYR A 259 2.61 13.47 -16.68
N SER A 260 2.13 14.67 -16.95
CA SER A 260 2.72 15.56 -17.97
C SER A 260 4.15 16.00 -17.64
N GLU A 261 4.52 15.97 -16.35
CA GLU A 261 5.87 16.30 -15.84
C GLU A 261 6.54 15.10 -15.14
N ILE A 262 6.17 13.89 -15.51
CA ILE A 262 6.60 12.64 -14.87
C ILE A 262 8.14 12.50 -14.78
N ALA A 263 8.87 13.11 -15.71
CA ALA A 263 10.34 13.08 -15.73
C ALA A 263 10.96 13.76 -14.49
N SER A 264 10.26 14.69 -13.85
CA SER A 264 10.72 15.41 -12.66
C SER A 264 10.55 14.62 -11.37
N LEU A 265 9.71 13.55 -11.37
CA LEU A 265 9.48 12.69 -10.22
C LEU A 265 10.59 11.63 -10.05
N HIS A 266 10.72 11.09 -8.85
CA HIS A 266 11.58 9.93 -8.59
C HIS A 266 11.13 8.69 -9.38
N SER A 267 12.05 7.78 -9.68
CA SER A 267 11.77 6.60 -10.50
C SER A 267 10.68 5.69 -9.92
N GLU A 268 10.66 5.51 -8.59
CA GLU A 268 9.64 4.71 -7.89
C GLU A 268 8.27 5.42 -7.94
N ASP A 269 8.23 6.74 -7.76
CA ASP A 269 7.00 7.54 -7.85
C ASP A 269 6.42 7.53 -9.25
N ARG A 270 7.26 7.51 -10.29
CA ARG A 270 6.81 7.43 -11.70
C ARG A 270 6.01 6.17 -11.98
N SER A 271 6.47 5.02 -11.49
CA SER A 271 5.78 3.75 -11.71
C SER A 271 4.46 3.70 -10.95
N MET A 272 4.43 4.21 -9.71
CA MET A 272 3.22 4.33 -8.91
C MET A 272 2.20 5.28 -9.55
N LEU A 273 2.64 6.49 -9.94
CA LEU A 273 1.79 7.45 -10.65
C LEU A 273 1.19 6.83 -11.92
N SER A 274 2.04 6.18 -12.73
CA SER A 274 1.59 5.56 -13.98
C SER A 274 0.53 4.50 -13.74
N TYR A 275 0.73 3.65 -12.73
CA TYR A 275 -0.22 2.59 -12.38
C TYR A 275 -1.55 3.17 -11.88
N ILE A 276 -1.51 4.07 -10.90
CA ILE A 276 -2.73 4.65 -10.31
C ILE A 276 -3.51 5.45 -11.37
N PHE A 277 -2.81 6.18 -12.24
CA PHE A 277 -3.45 6.92 -13.33
C PHE A 277 -4.16 6.01 -14.33
N VAL A 278 -3.52 4.90 -14.71
CA VAL A 278 -4.11 3.89 -15.60
C VAL A 278 -5.28 3.19 -14.92
N HIS A 279 -5.17 2.86 -13.63
CA HIS A 279 -6.23 2.21 -12.86
C HIS A 279 -7.45 3.13 -12.65
N ALA A 280 -7.22 4.40 -12.29
CA ALA A 280 -8.31 5.38 -12.18
C ALA A 280 -9.10 5.54 -13.50
N LYS A 281 -8.40 5.57 -14.65
CA LYS A 281 -9.04 5.57 -15.97
C LYS A 281 -9.84 4.31 -16.24
N TYR A 282 -9.32 3.15 -15.83
CA TYR A 282 -10.04 1.88 -15.96
C TYR A 282 -11.31 1.88 -15.13
N LEU A 283 -11.26 2.30 -13.87
CA LEU A 283 -12.42 2.38 -12.99
C LEU A 283 -13.51 3.32 -13.53
N LEU A 284 -13.10 4.44 -14.13
CA LEU A 284 -14.03 5.34 -14.84
C LEU A 284 -14.60 4.74 -16.15
N GLY A 285 -14.08 3.63 -16.63
CA GLY A 285 -14.45 3.03 -17.91
C GLY A 285 -13.85 3.75 -19.14
N LEU A 286 -12.85 4.60 -18.95
CA LEU A 286 -12.09 5.27 -20.02
C LEU A 286 -11.09 4.33 -20.71
N LEU A 287 -10.80 3.19 -20.10
CA LEU A 287 -10.01 2.08 -20.65
C LEU A 287 -10.84 0.82 -20.58
N SER A 288 -10.76 0.00 -21.61
CA SER A 288 -11.25 -1.38 -21.57
C SER A 288 -10.31 -2.25 -20.72
N GLU A 289 -10.79 -3.40 -20.23
CA GLU A 289 -9.98 -4.34 -19.46
C GLU A 289 -8.73 -4.83 -20.24
N PRO A 290 -8.78 -5.19 -21.53
CA PRO A 290 -7.58 -5.53 -22.29
C PRO A 290 -6.57 -4.38 -22.38
N GLU A 291 -7.02 -3.15 -22.57
CA GLU A 291 -6.14 -1.97 -22.60
C GLU A 291 -5.49 -1.69 -21.25
N PHE A 292 -6.26 -1.83 -20.17
CA PHE A 292 -5.76 -1.72 -18.80
C PHE A 292 -4.65 -2.76 -18.55
N ARG A 293 -4.91 -4.02 -18.86
CA ARG A 293 -3.94 -5.13 -18.72
C ARG A 293 -2.66 -4.87 -19.51
N LYS A 294 -2.80 -4.44 -20.77
CA LYS A 294 -1.65 -4.12 -21.63
C LYS A 294 -0.80 -3.00 -21.02
N LYS A 295 -1.42 -1.90 -20.61
CA LYS A 295 -0.71 -0.76 -20.00
C LYS A 295 -0.06 -1.12 -18.67
N THR A 296 -0.72 -1.91 -17.84
CA THR A 296 -0.13 -2.40 -16.58
C THR A 296 1.10 -3.27 -16.85
N ALA A 297 1.03 -4.19 -17.82
CA ALA A 297 2.16 -5.01 -18.22
C ALA A 297 3.35 -4.16 -18.74
N GLU A 298 3.07 -3.12 -19.53
CA GLU A 298 4.09 -2.17 -20.00
C GLU A 298 4.77 -1.41 -18.84
N ILE A 299 4.00 -1.02 -17.81
CA ILE A 299 4.55 -0.36 -16.61
C ILE A 299 5.44 -1.33 -15.82
N VAL A 300 4.99 -2.57 -15.63
CA VAL A 300 5.73 -3.59 -14.86
C VAL A 300 6.99 -4.06 -15.58
N ALA A 301 7.01 -4.06 -16.91
CA ALA A 301 8.20 -4.40 -17.71
C ALA A 301 9.35 -3.37 -17.59
N ASN A 302 9.10 -2.21 -17.00
CA ASN A 302 10.13 -1.19 -16.80
C ASN A 302 11.09 -1.60 -15.67
N GLU A 303 12.40 -1.46 -15.88
CA GLU A 303 13.45 -1.85 -14.93
C GLU A 303 13.36 -1.14 -13.57
N ASN A 304 12.70 0.02 -13.51
CA ASN A 304 12.55 0.85 -12.30
C ASN A 304 11.17 0.71 -11.63
N VAL A 305 10.49 -0.39 -11.88
CA VAL A 305 9.18 -0.63 -11.28
C VAL A 305 9.29 -0.91 -9.77
N SER A 306 8.35 -0.40 -8.98
CA SER A 306 8.33 -0.69 -7.55
C SER A 306 8.05 -2.18 -7.31
N THR A 307 8.68 -2.75 -6.27
CA THR A 307 8.48 -4.15 -5.88
C THR A 307 7.01 -4.44 -5.57
N PHE A 308 6.28 -3.46 -5.03
CA PHE A 308 4.83 -3.57 -4.80
C PHE A 308 4.05 -3.87 -6.08
N LEU A 309 4.30 -3.12 -7.16
CA LEU A 309 3.62 -3.35 -8.44
C LEU A 309 4.00 -4.68 -9.08
N GLN A 310 5.23 -5.14 -8.88
CA GLN A 310 5.64 -6.49 -9.32
C GLN A 310 4.84 -7.57 -8.60
N LEU A 311 4.68 -7.46 -7.28
CA LEU A 311 3.89 -8.39 -6.48
C LEU A 311 2.42 -8.37 -6.87
N GLU A 312 1.82 -7.19 -7.03
CA GLU A 312 0.43 -7.06 -7.49
C GLU A 312 0.21 -7.70 -8.86
N ASN A 313 1.13 -7.49 -9.79
CA ASN A 313 1.05 -8.11 -11.11
C ASN A 313 1.16 -9.65 -11.05
N LEU A 314 2.08 -10.19 -10.24
CA LEU A 314 2.23 -11.64 -10.05
C LEU A 314 0.98 -12.24 -9.39
N TYR A 315 0.40 -11.57 -8.39
CA TYR A 315 -0.84 -12.01 -7.78
C TYR A 315 -2.00 -12.03 -8.78
N ASN A 316 -2.16 -10.97 -9.55
CA ASN A 316 -3.18 -10.91 -10.60
C ASN A 316 -3.00 -11.97 -11.68
N GLN A 317 -1.75 -12.31 -12.05
CA GLN A 317 -1.47 -13.43 -12.96
C GLN A 317 -1.89 -14.77 -12.34
N PHE A 318 -1.63 -14.97 -11.05
CA PHE A 318 -2.00 -16.18 -10.34
C PHE A 318 -3.52 -16.38 -10.30
N ILE A 319 -4.26 -15.38 -9.83
CA ILE A 319 -5.74 -15.45 -9.72
C ILE A 319 -6.40 -15.77 -11.08
N ARG A 320 -5.82 -15.28 -12.17
CA ARG A 320 -6.35 -15.52 -13.53
C ARG A 320 -5.91 -16.84 -14.14
N ASN A 321 -4.93 -17.47 -13.51
CA ASN A 321 -4.39 -18.72 -14.05
C ASN A 321 -5.32 -19.88 -13.67
N LYS A 322 -5.58 -20.74 -14.66
CA LYS A 322 -6.42 -21.93 -14.50
C LYS A 322 -5.61 -23.23 -14.39
N GLU A 323 -4.28 -23.14 -14.48
CA GLU A 323 -3.39 -24.31 -14.47
C GLU A 323 -2.59 -24.35 -13.16
N PRO A 324 -2.74 -25.39 -12.32
CA PRO A 324 -2.06 -25.49 -11.01
C PRO A 324 -0.52 -25.41 -11.12
N GLU A 325 0.08 -26.04 -12.15
CA GLU A 325 1.54 -26.03 -12.34
C GLU A 325 2.07 -24.62 -12.63
N GLN A 326 1.36 -23.84 -13.42
CA GLN A 326 1.68 -22.45 -13.68
C GLN A 326 1.46 -21.61 -12.42
N GLY A 327 0.41 -21.88 -11.65
CA GLY A 327 0.15 -21.26 -10.35
C GLY A 327 1.30 -21.43 -9.39
N THR A 328 1.81 -22.64 -9.25
CA THR A 328 2.99 -22.96 -8.41
C THR A 328 4.23 -22.18 -8.85
N ARG A 329 4.45 -22.04 -10.16
CA ARG A 329 5.57 -21.25 -10.70
C ARG A 329 5.42 -19.76 -10.38
N ILE A 330 4.21 -19.21 -10.52
CA ILE A 330 3.93 -17.80 -10.21
C ILE A 330 4.13 -17.54 -8.72
N LYS A 331 3.66 -18.45 -7.84
CA LYS A 331 3.88 -18.39 -6.39
C LYS A 331 5.37 -18.30 -6.07
N LYS A 332 6.21 -19.11 -6.68
CA LYS A 332 7.66 -19.07 -6.48
C LYS A 332 8.27 -17.71 -6.85
N TYR A 333 7.88 -17.12 -7.99
CA TYR A 333 8.33 -15.78 -8.38
C TYR A 333 7.86 -14.71 -7.40
N TYR A 334 6.66 -14.86 -6.85
CA TYR A 334 6.14 -13.98 -5.82
C TYR A 334 6.97 -14.04 -4.54
N GLU A 335 7.30 -15.25 -4.07
CA GLU A 335 8.16 -15.46 -2.90
C GLU A 335 9.56 -14.88 -3.09
N GLU A 336 10.16 -15.04 -4.27
CA GLU A 336 11.46 -14.45 -4.61
C GLU A 336 11.41 -12.90 -4.57
N ALA A 337 10.35 -12.30 -5.10
CA ALA A 337 10.16 -10.85 -5.05
C ALA A 337 9.93 -10.36 -3.61
N MET A 338 9.24 -11.14 -2.78
CA MET A 338 8.96 -10.83 -1.37
C MET A 338 10.22 -10.78 -0.51
N GLN A 339 11.24 -11.57 -0.81
CA GLN A 339 12.52 -11.53 -0.09
C GLN A 339 13.19 -10.14 -0.13
N ILE A 340 12.86 -9.32 -1.14
CA ILE A 340 13.34 -7.94 -1.26
C ILE A 340 12.64 -7.07 -0.21
N ILE A 341 11.34 -7.27 0.01
CA ILE A 341 10.54 -6.53 0.99
C ILE A 341 10.93 -6.90 2.41
N ASP A 342 11.16 -8.19 2.68
CA ASP A 342 11.55 -8.67 4.00
C ASP A 342 12.87 -8.08 4.51
N LYS A 343 13.73 -7.67 3.60
CA LYS A 343 15.01 -6.99 3.93
C LYS A 343 14.86 -5.49 4.18
N ARG A 344 13.66 -4.94 4.01
CA ARG A 344 13.36 -3.50 4.12
C ARG A 344 12.32 -3.24 5.21
N PRO A 345 12.75 -2.91 6.43
CA PRO A 345 11.83 -2.69 7.55
C PRO A 345 10.87 -1.51 7.34
N GLU A 346 11.20 -0.57 6.44
CA GLU A 346 10.34 0.56 6.08
C GLU A 346 9.08 0.15 5.30
N PHE A 347 9.04 -1.06 4.73
CA PHE A 347 7.92 -1.55 3.93
C PHE A 347 6.95 -2.44 4.72
N HIS A 348 6.70 -2.14 6.01
CA HIS A 348 5.85 -3.02 6.85
C HIS A 348 4.43 -3.20 6.31
N ASP A 349 3.85 -2.18 5.69
CA ASP A 349 2.48 -2.25 5.16
C ASP A 349 2.41 -3.21 3.97
N ILE A 350 3.36 -3.06 3.04
CA ILE A 350 3.48 -3.95 1.87
C ILE A 350 3.80 -5.37 2.31
N ARG A 351 4.64 -5.54 3.33
CA ARG A 351 5.01 -6.84 3.89
C ARG A 351 3.79 -7.61 4.39
N VAL A 352 2.94 -6.99 5.20
CA VAL A 352 1.73 -7.64 5.73
C VAL A 352 0.83 -8.13 4.60
N ILE A 353 0.54 -7.26 3.63
CA ILE A 353 -0.31 -7.60 2.48
C ILE A 353 0.34 -8.72 1.64
N ALA A 354 1.64 -8.65 1.40
CA ALA A 354 2.35 -9.63 0.59
C ALA A 354 2.35 -11.03 1.23
N HIS A 355 2.59 -11.12 2.55
CA HIS A 355 2.52 -12.39 3.29
C HIS A 355 1.10 -12.95 3.32
N ALA A 356 0.07 -12.11 3.52
CA ALA A 356 -1.32 -12.55 3.45
C ALA A 356 -1.67 -13.15 2.08
N LYS A 357 -1.15 -12.57 1.00
CA LYS A 357 -1.36 -13.10 -0.35
C LYS A 357 -0.67 -14.46 -0.58
N ILE A 358 0.47 -14.73 0.04
CA ILE A 358 1.08 -16.08 -0.02
C ILE A 358 0.16 -17.11 0.60
N LEU A 359 -0.43 -16.83 1.76
CA LEU A 359 -1.40 -17.72 2.37
C LEU A 359 -2.60 -17.97 1.45
N ASN A 360 -3.07 -16.92 0.77
CA ASN A 360 -4.14 -17.04 -0.21
C ASN A 360 -3.73 -17.92 -1.42
N PHE A 361 -2.50 -17.77 -1.94
CA PHE A 361 -1.96 -18.67 -2.98
C PHE A 361 -2.01 -20.14 -2.56
N GLU A 362 -1.57 -20.44 -1.36
CA GLU A 362 -1.54 -21.82 -0.83
C GLU A 362 -2.93 -22.37 -0.66
N GLY A 363 -3.85 -21.58 -0.12
CA GLY A 363 -5.26 -21.96 0.01
C GLY A 363 -5.92 -22.25 -1.34
N ILE A 364 -5.74 -21.39 -2.34
CA ILE A 364 -6.30 -21.59 -3.68
C ILE A 364 -5.70 -22.83 -4.36
N LEU A 365 -4.38 -23.07 -4.25
CA LEU A 365 -3.75 -24.27 -4.81
C LEU A 365 -4.30 -25.53 -4.16
N LEU A 366 -4.48 -25.54 -2.84
CA LEU A 366 -5.11 -26.64 -2.12
C LEU A 366 -6.54 -26.88 -2.58
N LEU A 367 -7.35 -25.81 -2.74
CA LEU A 367 -8.71 -25.90 -3.26
C LEU A 367 -8.76 -26.47 -4.69
N HIS A 368 -7.83 -26.06 -5.56
CA HIS A 368 -7.72 -26.60 -6.90
C HIS A 368 -7.39 -28.10 -6.90
N GLU A 369 -6.51 -28.53 -6.03
CA GLU A 369 -6.15 -29.95 -5.88
C GLU A 369 -7.34 -30.74 -5.36
N LEU A 370 -8.04 -30.25 -4.34
CA LEU A 370 -9.28 -30.84 -3.83
C LEU A 370 -10.35 -30.98 -4.90
N ALA A 371 -10.61 -29.93 -5.67
CA ALA A 371 -11.62 -29.94 -6.73
C ALA A 371 -11.25 -30.93 -7.85
N LYS A 372 -9.98 -30.93 -8.30
CA LYS A 372 -9.47 -31.87 -9.32
C LYS A 372 -9.62 -33.32 -8.86
N ASN A 373 -9.24 -33.60 -7.64
CA ASN A 373 -9.22 -34.95 -7.09
C ASN A 373 -10.63 -35.44 -6.73
N SER A 374 -11.53 -34.57 -6.26
CA SER A 374 -12.93 -34.95 -6.03
C SER A 374 -13.66 -35.33 -7.33
N LEU A 375 -13.37 -34.64 -8.42
CA LEU A 375 -13.93 -35.00 -9.74
C LEU A 375 -13.35 -36.32 -10.30
N LEU A 376 -12.10 -36.69 -9.95
CA LEU A 376 -11.44 -37.88 -10.44
C LEU A 376 -11.74 -39.15 -9.59
N THR A 377 -12.08 -38.98 -8.31
CA THR A 377 -12.22 -40.07 -7.33
C THR A 377 -13.66 -40.44 -6.99
N MET A 378 -14.63 -39.99 -7.78
CA MET A 378 -16.05 -40.33 -7.62
C MET A 378 -16.33 -41.81 -7.85
N GLY A 379 -15.82 -42.67 -6.98
CA GLY A 379 -15.99 -44.11 -7.01
C GLY A 379 -15.75 -44.73 -5.64
N ARG A 380 -15.80 -46.06 -5.53
CA ARG A 380 -15.73 -46.85 -4.27
C ARG A 380 -14.53 -46.57 -3.33
N LYS A 381 -13.52 -45.75 -3.75
CA LYS A 381 -12.37 -45.33 -2.93
C LYS A 381 -12.48 -43.87 -2.49
N ALA A 382 -13.57 -43.20 -2.78
CA ALA A 382 -13.74 -41.77 -2.50
C ALA A 382 -13.64 -41.43 -1.00
N ASP A 383 -14.16 -42.30 -0.13
CA ASP A 383 -14.20 -42.03 1.32
C ASP A 383 -12.79 -41.90 1.92
N ALA A 384 -11.90 -42.88 1.64
CA ALA A 384 -10.53 -42.83 2.18
C ALA A 384 -9.71 -41.64 1.64
N TYR A 385 -9.99 -41.24 0.40
CA TYR A 385 -9.32 -40.09 -0.22
C TYR A 385 -9.87 -38.77 0.33
N CYS A 386 -11.17 -38.66 0.53
CA CYS A 386 -11.79 -37.49 1.17
C CYS A 386 -11.30 -37.31 2.61
N ASP A 387 -11.05 -38.39 3.35
CA ASP A 387 -10.47 -38.33 4.70
C ASP A 387 -9.02 -37.83 4.69
N LEU A 388 -8.20 -38.26 3.73
CA LEU A 388 -6.84 -37.74 3.55
C LEU A 388 -6.85 -36.26 3.22
N LEU A 389 -7.65 -35.85 2.27
CA LEU A 389 -7.78 -34.43 1.87
C LEU A 389 -8.31 -33.57 3.03
N ARG A 390 -9.21 -34.12 3.85
CA ARG A 390 -9.68 -33.45 5.06
C ARG A 390 -8.58 -33.25 6.08
N ALA A 391 -7.70 -34.24 6.25
CA ALA A 391 -6.53 -34.12 7.14
C ALA A 391 -5.55 -33.06 6.65
N ASP A 392 -5.23 -33.06 5.36
CA ASP A 392 -4.35 -32.04 4.74
C ASP A 392 -4.95 -30.64 4.86
N TRP A 393 -6.26 -30.51 4.63
CA TRP A 393 -6.97 -29.25 4.82
C TRP A 393 -6.91 -28.76 6.28
N LEU A 394 -7.13 -29.63 7.26
CA LEU A 394 -7.08 -29.25 8.67
C LEU A 394 -5.67 -28.84 9.11
N ASN A 395 -4.63 -29.50 8.59
CA ASN A 395 -3.25 -29.11 8.82
C ASN A 395 -2.96 -27.71 8.24
N PHE A 396 -3.39 -27.46 7.01
CA PHE A 396 -3.23 -26.16 6.39
C PHE A 396 -4.04 -25.08 7.12
N ASP A 397 -5.30 -25.38 7.53
CA ASP A 397 -6.15 -24.46 8.27
C ASP A 397 -5.47 -23.96 9.56
N ASN A 398 -4.87 -24.86 10.32
CA ASN A 398 -4.13 -24.51 11.53
C ASN A 398 -2.92 -23.61 11.24
N GLN A 399 -2.14 -23.92 10.20
CA GLN A 399 -1.00 -23.10 9.78
C GLN A 399 -1.45 -21.73 9.28
N PHE A 400 -2.48 -21.69 8.44
CA PHE A 400 -3.06 -20.46 7.89
C PHE A 400 -3.53 -19.53 9.02
N LEU A 401 -4.31 -20.03 9.95
CA LEU A 401 -4.84 -19.21 11.06
C LEU A 401 -3.71 -18.72 11.99
N SER A 402 -2.68 -19.55 12.26
CA SER A 402 -1.53 -19.12 13.06
C SER A 402 -0.73 -18.00 12.39
N GLN A 403 -0.41 -18.16 11.11
CA GLN A 403 0.34 -17.14 10.36
C GLN A 403 -0.48 -15.87 10.15
N LEU A 404 -1.78 -16.00 9.91
CA LEU A 404 -2.68 -14.84 9.81
C LEU A 404 -2.74 -14.07 11.13
N GLN A 405 -2.76 -14.76 12.26
CA GLN A 405 -2.73 -14.15 13.59
C GLN A 405 -1.42 -13.38 13.83
N GLU A 406 -0.28 -13.92 13.44
CA GLU A 406 1.02 -13.23 13.54
C GLU A 406 1.04 -11.94 12.71
N LEU A 407 0.51 -12.00 11.48
CA LEU A 407 0.37 -10.81 10.62
C LEU A 407 -0.60 -9.79 11.21
N TYR A 408 -1.68 -10.24 11.81
CA TYR A 408 -2.66 -9.39 12.47
C TYR A 408 -2.04 -8.63 13.65
N GLU A 409 -1.30 -9.32 14.51
CA GLU A 409 -0.58 -8.70 15.63
C GLU A 409 0.48 -7.69 15.16
N PHE A 410 1.18 -8.03 14.08
CA PHE A 410 2.15 -7.11 13.47
C PHE A 410 1.46 -5.86 12.91
N ALA A 411 0.35 -6.00 12.16
CA ALA A 411 -0.41 -4.88 11.62
C ALA A 411 -1.03 -4.01 12.74
N LEU A 412 -1.51 -4.64 13.81
CA LEU A 412 -2.05 -3.94 14.98
C LEU A 412 -0.97 -3.10 15.69
N LYS A 413 0.23 -3.67 15.86
CA LYS A 413 1.38 -2.95 16.43
C LYS A 413 1.74 -1.69 15.64
N HIS A 414 1.58 -1.73 14.32
CA HIS A 414 1.85 -0.60 13.42
C HIS A 414 0.62 0.27 13.14
N GLN A 415 -0.53 -0.01 13.78
CA GLN A 415 -1.80 0.72 13.62
C GLN A 415 -2.26 0.82 12.16
N ASN A 416 -1.97 -0.20 11.35
CA ASN A 416 -2.36 -0.25 9.95
C ASN A 416 -3.77 -0.83 9.79
N PHE A 417 -4.79 0.02 9.84
CA PHE A 417 -6.20 -0.39 9.78
C PHE A 417 -6.60 -0.98 8.43
N LEU A 418 -5.97 -0.53 7.34
CA LEU A 418 -6.22 -1.13 6.01
C LEU A 418 -5.71 -2.57 5.96
N ALA A 419 -4.48 -2.80 6.41
CA ALA A 419 -3.93 -4.15 6.48
C ALA A 419 -4.75 -5.06 7.41
N LEU A 420 -5.17 -4.57 8.58
CA LEU A 420 -6.06 -5.30 9.50
C LEU A 420 -7.37 -5.70 8.82
N SER A 421 -7.99 -4.79 8.05
CA SER A 421 -9.23 -5.08 7.32
C SER A 421 -9.01 -6.10 6.22
N ASN A 422 -7.92 -6.01 5.47
CA ASN A 422 -7.56 -6.98 4.44
C ASN A 422 -7.30 -8.37 5.04
N LEU A 423 -6.58 -8.47 6.16
CA LEU A 423 -6.35 -9.74 6.86
C LEU A 423 -7.66 -10.36 7.37
N MET A 424 -8.58 -9.53 7.87
CA MET A 424 -9.89 -10.01 8.29
C MET A 424 -10.71 -10.53 7.09
N MET A 425 -10.62 -9.87 5.94
CA MET A 425 -11.25 -10.36 4.70
C MET A 425 -10.68 -11.71 4.27
N GLU A 426 -9.36 -11.87 4.26
CA GLU A 426 -8.71 -13.16 3.94
C GLU A 426 -9.18 -14.27 4.88
N LYS A 427 -9.31 -13.96 6.18
CA LYS A 427 -9.85 -14.91 7.17
C LYS A 427 -11.29 -15.29 6.86
N ILE A 428 -12.16 -14.31 6.60
CA ILE A 428 -13.58 -14.54 6.32
C ILE A 428 -13.75 -15.38 5.05
N GLU A 429 -13.01 -15.05 3.99
CA GLU A 429 -13.09 -15.78 2.73
C GLU A 429 -12.58 -17.21 2.87
N TRP A 430 -11.53 -17.43 3.65
CA TRP A 430 -11.03 -18.77 3.96
C TRP A 430 -12.02 -19.59 4.78
N GLU A 431 -12.57 -19.03 5.86
CA GLU A 431 -13.56 -19.72 6.71
C GLU A 431 -14.85 -20.02 5.93
N PHE A 432 -15.30 -19.12 5.08
CA PHE A 432 -16.42 -19.39 4.18
C PHE A 432 -16.11 -20.51 3.19
N ALA A 433 -14.95 -20.49 2.55
CA ALA A 433 -14.54 -21.54 1.64
C ALA A 433 -14.49 -22.90 2.34
N LYS A 434 -14.00 -22.95 3.58
CA LYS A 434 -13.98 -24.15 4.42
C LYS A 434 -15.40 -24.70 4.64
N VAL A 435 -16.32 -23.88 5.13
CA VAL A 435 -17.73 -24.29 5.35
C VAL A 435 -18.35 -24.76 4.04
N TYR A 436 -18.21 -24.00 2.96
CA TYR A 436 -18.77 -24.32 1.65
C TYR A 436 -18.27 -25.67 1.12
N HIS A 437 -16.97 -25.91 1.15
CA HIS A 437 -16.38 -27.14 0.62
C HIS A 437 -16.66 -28.35 1.54
N PHE A 438 -16.60 -28.21 2.86
CA PHE A 438 -16.95 -29.29 3.75
C PHE A 438 -18.41 -29.67 3.67
N HIS A 439 -19.29 -28.69 3.53
CA HIS A 439 -20.71 -28.95 3.27
C HIS A 439 -20.89 -29.73 1.95
N ALA A 440 -20.23 -29.28 0.88
CA ALA A 440 -20.24 -29.96 -0.41
C ALA A 440 -19.74 -31.41 -0.29
N PHE A 441 -18.59 -31.65 0.37
CA PHE A 441 -18.02 -32.99 0.53
C PHE A 441 -18.87 -33.89 1.43
N SER A 442 -19.42 -33.37 2.54
CA SER A 442 -20.27 -34.15 3.44
C SER A 442 -21.54 -34.66 2.76
N ASN A 443 -22.05 -33.87 1.85
CA ASN A 443 -23.28 -34.19 1.13
C ASN A 443 -23.04 -35.09 -0.07
N TRP A 444 -21.87 -34.99 -0.69
CA TRP A 444 -21.47 -35.83 -1.81
C TRP A 444 -21.38 -37.32 -1.44
N ASN A 445 -20.86 -37.62 -0.25
CA ASN A 445 -20.70 -39.00 0.24
C ASN A 445 -21.99 -39.75 0.58
N ARG A 446 -23.14 -39.05 0.63
CA ARG A 446 -24.37 -39.65 1.17
C ARG A 446 -25.59 -39.63 0.26
N LYS A 447 -25.46 -39.69 -1.04
CA LYS A 447 -26.60 -39.79 -1.97
C LYS A 447 -27.45 -38.53 -2.06
N LYS A 448 -26.94 -37.34 -1.66
CA LYS A 448 -27.70 -36.09 -1.77
C LYS A 448 -26.90 -35.06 -2.53
N LEU A 449 -27.52 -34.35 -3.47
CA LEU A 449 -26.94 -33.17 -4.09
C LEU A 449 -26.94 -31.98 -3.13
N ILE A 450 -25.91 -31.11 -3.23
CA ILE A 450 -25.73 -29.91 -2.41
C ILE A 450 -26.99 -29.02 -2.35
N VAL A 451 -27.80 -29.06 -3.41
CA VAL A 451 -28.98 -28.20 -3.61
C VAL A 451 -30.12 -28.46 -2.61
N ASP A 452 -30.19 -29.65 -2.03
CA ASP A 452 -31.36 -30.08 -1.24
C ASP A 452 -31.12 -30.12 0.27
N GLN A 453 -30.00 -29.57 0.76
CA GLN A 453 -29.71 -29.68 2.19
C GLN A 453 -29.70 -28.33 2.89
N GLU A 454 -30.37 -28.29 4.01
CA GLU A 454 -30.24 -27.23 4.99
C GLU A 454 -28.80 -27.20 5.51
N VAL A 455 -28.26 -26.00 5.61
CA VAL A 455 -26.94 -25.77 6.23
C VAL A 455 -27.02 -26.26 7.68
N ALA A 456 -26.05 -27.06 8.11
CA ALA A 456 -25.98 -27.56 9.47
C ALA A 456 -26.03 -26.40 10.50
N PRO A 457 -26.65 -26.58 11.68
CA PRO A 457 -26.75 -25.48 12.66
C PRO A 457 -25.40 -24.86 13.02
N ASP A 458 -24.37 -25.69 13.26
CA ASP A 458 -23.04 -25.21 13.61
C ASP A 458 -22.40 -24.39 12.46
N ASP A 459 -22.57 -24.85 11.22
CA ASP A 459 -22.10 -24.12 10.02
C ASP A 459 -22.88 -22.80 9.85
N ARG A 460 -24.19 -22.81 10.14
CA ARG A 460 -25.02 -21.62 10.10
C ARG A 460 -24.55 -20.56 11.09
N ASP A 461 -24.21 -20.96 12.31
CA ASP A 461 -23.69 -20.04 13.34
C ASP A 461 -22.34 -19.44 12.93
N ILE A 462 -21.46 -20.24 12.33
CA ILE A 462 -20.21 -19.75 11.74
C ILE A 462 -20.51 -18.68 10.67
N LEU A 463 -21.39 -18.98 9.72
CA LEU A 463 -21.72 -18.06 8.62
C LEU A 463 -22.34 -16.76 9.12
N LEU A 464 -23.22 -16.79 10.13
CA LEU A 464 -23.79 -15.59 10.75
C LEU A 464 -22.71 -14.73 11.43
N ASN A 465 -21.72 -15.37 12.06
CA ASN A 465 -20.59 -14.66 12.62
C ASN A 465 -19.72 -14.03 11.52
N LEU A 466 -19.51 -14.72 10.41
CA LEU A 466 -18.77 -14.15 9.25
C LEU A 466 -19.51 -12.93 8.68
N LEU A 467 -20.83 -12.96 8.56
CA LEU A 467 -21.64 -11.80 8.14
C LEU A 467 -21.45 -10.60 9.08
N SER A 468 -21.50 -10.84 10.41
CA SER A 468 -21.24 -9.78 11.39
C SER A 468 -19.84 -9.18 11.27
N ASN A 469 -18.84 -10.01 10.99
CA ASN A 469 -17.47 -9.53 10.78
C ASN A 469 -17.32 -8.78 9.45
N LEU A 470 -18.02 -9.21 8.38
CA LEU A 470 -18.07 -8.48 7.11
C LEU A 470 -18.66 -7.08 7.28
N ASP A 471 -19.71 -6.93 8.10
CA ASP A 471 -20.29 -5.61 8.37
C ASP A 471 -19.28 -4.67 9.03
N LYS A 472 -18.49 -5.15 10.00
CA LYS A 472 -17.43 -4.37 10.66
C LYS A 472 -16.30 -3.99 9.69
N VAL A 473 -15.90 -4.92 8.83
CA VAL A 473 -14.88 -4.66 7.80
C VAL A 473 -15.39 -3.67 6.76
N THR A 474 -16.64 -3.81 6.33
CA THR A 474 -17.31 -2.89 5.40
C THR A 474 -17.36 -1.47 5.98
N GLU A 475 -17.72 -1.32 7.26
CA GLU A 475 -17.71 -0.03 7.96
C GLU A 475 -16.30 0.54 8.04
N THR A 476 -15.28 -0.30 8.28
CA THR A 476 -13.88 0.17 8.32
C THR A 476 -13.43 0.67 6.94
N TYR A 477 -13.73 -0.06 5.87
CA TYR A 477 -13.42 0.42 4.51
C TYR A 477 -14.22 1.68 4.14
N ASP A 478 -15.44 1.84 4.64
CA ASP A 478 -16.21 3.08 4.48
C ASP A 478 -15.51 4.26 5.15
N ARG A 479 -15.07 4.10 6.40
CA ARG A 479 -14.31 5.13 7.14
C ARG A 479 -12.98 5.46 6.47
N LEU A 480 -12.28 4.45 5.94
CA LEU A 480 -11.04 4.62 5.19
C LEU A 480 -11.26 5.10 3.74
N GLN A 481 -12.52 5.20 3.32
CA GLN A 481 -12.95 5.58 1.97
C GLN A 481 -12.43 4.67 0.85
N HIS A 482 -12.13 3.40 1.19
CA HIS A 482 -11.71 2.36 0.25
C HIS A 482 -12.93 1.70 -0.44
N ARG A 483 -13.52 2.39 -1.42
CA ARG A 483 -14.79 2.02 -2.06
C ARG A 483 -14.75 0.71 -2.84
N GLU A 484 -13.63 0.41 -3.49
CA GLU A 484 -13.46 -0.87 -4.20
C GLU A 484 -13.46 -2.05 -3.22
N ASN A 485 -12.73 -1.95 -2.09
CA ASN A 485 -12.72 -2.97 -1.06
C ASN A 485 -14.10 -3.09 -0.37
N GLN A 486 -14.79 -1.97 -0.16
CA GLN A 486 -16.18 -1.99 0.32
C GLN A 486 -17.09 -2.77 -0.62
N PHE A 487 -16.95 -2.55 -1.95
CA PHE A 487 -17.70 -3.33 -2.94
C PHE A 487 -17.34 -4.83 -2.89
N ASN A 488 -16.07 -5.19 -2.72
CA ASN A 488 -15.64 -6.59 -2.58
C ASN A 488 -16.24 -7.25 -1.34
N CYS A 489 -16.33 -6.55 -0.20
CA CYS A 489 -17.02 -7.04 1.00
C CYS A 489 -18.48 -7.34 0.73
N LEU A 490 -19.18 -6.46 0.02
CA LEU A 490 -20.58 -6.68 -0.36
C LEU A 490 -20.73 -7.89 -1.29
N CYS A 491 -19.77 -8.14 -2.20
CA CYS A 491 -19.76 -9.34 -3.02
C CYS A 491 -19.60 -10.62 -2.16
N SER A 492 -18.70 -10.61 -1.18
CA SER A 492 -18.53 -11.75 -0.27
C SER A 492 -19.74 -11.95 0.64
N LYS A 493 -20.34 -10.85 1.13
CA LYS A 493 -21.60 -10.89 1.88
C LYS A 493 -22.73 -11.52 1.07
N TYR A 494 -22.88 -11.10 -0.18
CA TYR A 494 -23.88 -11.66 -1.10
C TYR A 494 -23.72 -13.17 -1.27
N LYS A 495 -22.49 -13.68 -1.45
CA LYS A 495 -22.22 -15.12 -1.59
C LYS A 495 -22.61 -15.93 -0.34
N ILE A 496 -22.29 -15.41 0.84
CA ILE A 496 -22.65 -16.08 2.12
C ILE A 496 -24.16 -16.09 2.31
N LEU A 497 -24.85 -14.99 1.99
CA LEU A 497 -26.32 -14.88 2.08
C LEU A 497 -27.01 -15.81 1.07
N ASP A 498 -26.46 -15.94 -0.14
CA ASP A 498 -26.96 -16.89 -1.15
C ASP A 498 -26.84 -18.33 -0.65
N PHE A 499 -25.71 -18.69 -0.07
CA PHE A 499 -25.49 -20.01 0.51
C PHE A 499 -26.43 -20.30 1.68
N LEU A 500 -26.77 -19.29 2.49
CA LEU A 500 -27.77 -19.37 3.56
C LEU A 500 -29.21 -19.36 3.06
N GLY A 501 -29.44 -19.05 1.78
CA GLY A 501 -30.78 -18.92 1.20
C GLY A 501 -31.54 -17.66 1.64
N ASN A 502 -30.86 -16.66 2.20
CA ASN A 502 -31.45 -15.42 2.69
C ASN A 502 -31.66 -14.40 1.56
N LYS A 503 -32.78 -14.49 0.88
CA LYS A 503 -33.09 -13.69 -0.32
C LYS A 503 -33.35 -12.22 -0.02
N GLU A 504 -33.84 -11.88 1.17
CA GLU A 504 -34.14 -10.51 1.57
C GLU A 504 -32.85 -9.72 1.73
N ASP A 505 -31.94 -10.18 2.57
CA ASP A 505 -30.63 -9.52 2.78
C ASP A 505 -29.75 -9.53 1.52
N MET A 506 -29.91 -10.53 0.64
CA MET A 506 -29.28 -10.53 -0.68
C MET A 506 -29.75 -9.36 -1.56
N ALA A 507 -31.04 -9.07 -1.55
CA ALA A 507 -31.60 -7.94 -2.30
C ALA A 507 -31.04 -6.61 -1.78
N ASP A 508 -30.93 -6.45 -0.46
CA ASP A 508 -30.33 -5.27 0.17
C ASP A 508 -28.85 -5.12 -0.21
N CYS A 509 -28.12 -6.24 -0.25
CA CYS A 509 -26.72 -6.26 -0.70
C CYS A 509 -26.58 -5.79 -2.15
N VAL A 510 -27.47 -6.23 -3.04
CA VAL A 510 -27.50 -5.83 -4.45
C VAL A 510 -27.77 -4.32 -4.57
N GLU A 511 -28.74 -3.78 -3.83
CA GLU A 511 -29.02 -2.34 -3.85
C GLU A 511 -27.87 -1.52 -3.27
N ALA A 512 -27.21 -1.99 -2.20
CA ALA A 512 -26.00 -1.34 -1.66
C ALA A 512 -24.87 -1.29 -2.70
N MET A 513 -24.60 -2.39 -3.43
CA MET A 513 -23.61 -2.41 -4.51
C MET A 513 -23.96 -1.45 -5.65
N LYS A 514 -25.22 -1.40 -6.07
CA LYS A 514 -25.70 -0.44 -7.09
C LYS A 514 -25.53 1.00 -6.63
N GLY A 515 -25.90 1.28 -5.39
CA GLY A 515 -25.76 2.60 -4.78
C GLY A 515 -24.30 3.07 -4.77
N LEU A 516 -23.39 2.19 -4.35
CA LEU A 516 -21.94 2.47 -4.33
C LEU A 516 -21.41 2.77 -5.73
N ILE A 517 -21.74 1.93 -6.73
CA ILE A 517 -21.32 2.13 -8.13
C ILE A 517 -21.85 3.45 -8.68
N ALA A 518 -23.13 3.77 -8.41
CA ALA A 518 -23.75 5.00 -8.92
C ALA A 518 -23.18 6.25 -8.26
N THR A 519 -22.95 6.22 -6.94
CA THR A 519 -22.44 7.37 -6.18
C THR A 519 -21.04 7.78 -6.61
N TYR A 520 -20.20 6.79 -6.95
CA TYR A 520 -18.77 7.01 -7.23
C TYR A 520 -18.38 6.80 -8.70
N ASP A 521 -19.35 6.68 -9.62
CA ASP A 521 -19.12 6.48 -11.05
C ASP A 521 -18.15 5.33 -11.41
N MET A 522 -18.18 4.25 -10.64
CA MET A 522 -17.25 3.13 -10.78
C MET A 522 -17.68 2.18 -11.90
N ASN A 523 -17.56 2.62 -13.14
CA ASN A 523 -18.10 1.92 -14.32
C ASN A 523 -17.45 0.54 -14.58
N ALA A 524 -16.21 0.33 -14.18
CA ALA A 524 -15.57 -1.00 -14.27
C ALA A 524 -16.23 -1.98 -13.29
N LEU A 525 -16.55 -1.54 -12.06
CA LEU A 525 -17.26 -2.36 -11.08
C LEU A 525 -18.69 -2.65 -11.52
N ARG A 526 -19.34 -1.74 -12.25
CA ARG A 526 -20.66 -2.00 -12.85
C ARG A 526 -20.63 -3.21 -13.77
N LYS A 527 -19.66 -3.29 -14.68
CA LYS A 527 -19.51 -4.43 -15.59
C LYS A 527 -19.21 -5.73 -14.84
N ARG A 528 -18.38 -5.66 -13.80
CA ARG A 528 -18.08 -6.80 -12.93
C ARG A 528 -19.32 -7.26 -12.17
N PHE A 529 -20.10 -6.36 -11.62
CA PHE A 529 -21.36 -6.63 -10.95
C PHE A 529 -22.38 -7.28 -11.89
N GLU A 530 -22.57 -6.74 -13.09
CA GLU A 530 -23.49 -7.32 -14.10
C GLU A 530 -23.05 -8.73 -14.52
N LYS A 531 -21.74 -8.96 -14.68
CA LYS A 531 -21.17 -10.29 -14.98
C LYS A 531 -21.43 -11.27 -13.85
N MET A 532 -21.27 -10.84 -12.60
CA MET A 532 -21.56 -11.65 -11.39
C MET A 532 -23.02 -12.07 -11.35
N LEU A 533 -23.96 -11.14 -11.45
CA LEU A 533 -25.39 -11.44 -11.44
C LEU A 533 -25.80 -12.36 -12.60
N LYS A 534 -25.26 -12.14 -13.80
CA LYS A 534 -25.52 -13.01 -14.95
C LYS A 534 -24.98 -14.43 -14.72
N GLY A 535 -23.80 -14.57 -14.13
CA GLY A 535 -23.20 -15.85 -13.76
C GLY A 535 -24.06 -16.60 -12.74
N ASP A 536 -24.50 -15.89 -11.71
CA ASP A 536 -25.38 -16.43 -10.68
C ASP A 536 -26.74 -16.92 -11.25
N MET A 537 -27.37 -16.13 -12.12
CA MET A 537 -28.60 -16.55 -12.82
C MET A 537 -28.39 -17.80 -13.67
N LYS A 538 -27.26 -17.89 -14.39
CA LYS A 538 -26.92 -19.09 -15.18
C LYS A 538 -26.69 -20.30 -14.28
N HIS A 539 -25.98 -20.14 -13.17
CA HIS A 539 -25.73 -21.19 -12.20
C HIS A 539 -27.04 -21.74 -11.63
N ARG A 540 -27.93 -20.87 -11.17
CA ARG A 540 -29.27 -21.28 -10.65
C ARG A 540 -30.10 -22.03 -11.71
N ALA A 541 -30.08 -21.54 -12.94
CA ALA A 541 -30.77 -22.21 -14.05
C ALA A 541 -30.21 -23.62 -14.34
N PHE A 542 -28.87 -23.74 -14.28
CA PHE A 542 -28.19 -25.03 -14.43
C PHE A 542 -28.56 -26.00 -13.29
N MET A 543 -28.53 -25.51 -12.04
CA MET A 543 -28.89 -26.34 -10.88
C MET A 543 -30.34 -26.77 -10.89
N ALA A 544 -31.27 -25.93 -11.36
CA ALA A 544 -32.67 -26.29 -11.56
C ALA A 544 -32.82 -27.36 -12.65
N ASP A 545 -32.15 -27.23 -13.80
CA ASP A 545 -32.17 -28.22 -14.89
C ASP A 545 -31.58 -29.58 -14.44
N LEU A 546 -30.48 -29.52 -13.66
CA LEU A 546 -29.87 -30.70 -13.05
C LEU A 546 -30.81 -31.40 -12.06
N ALA A 547 -31.50 -30.64 -11.20
CA ALA A 547 -32.46 -31.19 -10.24
C ALA A 547 -33.66 -31.85 -10.92
N GLU A 548 -34.19 -31.24 -11.99
CA GLU A 548 -35.29 -31.79 -12.78
C GLU A 548 -34.90 -33.11 -13.45
N ARG A 549 -33.77 -33.15 -14.12
CA ARG A 549 -33.25 -34.38 -14.78
C ARG A 549 -32.97 -35.49 -13.77
N ARG A 550 -32.46 -35.11 -12.59
CA ARG A 550 -32.24 -36.06 -11.50
C ARG A 550 -33.53 -36.68 -11.01
N ALA A 551 -34.56 -35.88 -10.76
CA ALA A 551 -35.84 -36.38 -10.33
C ALA A 551 -36.44 -37.40 -11.32
N ALA A 552 -36.28 -37.15 -12.63
CA ALA A 552 -36.69 -38.07 -13.67
C ALA A 552 -35.92 -39.40 -13.64
N VAL A 553 -34.58 -39.37 -13.42
CA VAL A 553 -33.76 -40.57 -13.31
C VAL A 553 -34.06 -41.36 -12.03
N GLU A 554 -34.28 -40.67 -10.89
CA GLU A 554 -34.70 -41.31 -9.63
C GLU A 554 -36.01 -42.05 -9.79
N LEU A 555 -36.98 -41.43 -10.48
CA LEU A 555 -38.27 -42.06 -10.75
C LEU A 555 -38.10 -43.31 -11.64
N ALA A 556 -37.27 -43.21 -12.68
CA ALA A 556 -36.98 -44.34 -13.57
C ALA A 556 -36.27 -45.48 -12.82
N ALA A 557 -35.29 -45.18 -11.97
CA ALA A 557 -34.58 -46.15 -11.13
C ALA A 557 -35.52 -46.82 -10.11
N LYS A 558 -36.45 -46.06 -9.51
CA LYS A 558 -37.50 -46.57 -8.63
C LYS A 558 -38.34 -47.60 -9.33
N ASN A 559 -38.76 -47.31 -10.53
CA ASN A 559 -39.61 -48.16 -11.32
C ASN A 559 -38.92 -49.43 -11.86
N SER A 560 -37.59 -49.41 -12.01
CA SER A 560 -36.83 -50.54 -12.53
C SER A 560 -36.24 -51.46 -11.44
N GLY A 561 -36.37 -51.14 -10.16
CA GLY A 561 -35.82 -51.96 -9.06
C GLY A 561 -34.30 -51.93 -8.91
N ILE A 562 -33.60 -51.09 -9.65
CA ILE A 562 -32.12 -50.98 -9.65
C ILE A 562 -31.70 -49.85 -8.72
N TYR A 563 -31.85 -50.03 -7.41
CA TYR A 563 -31.91 -48.90 -6.49
C TYR A 563 -30.58 -48.37 -5.92
N GLU A 564 -29.49 -49.13 -5.85
CA GLU A 564 -28.39 -48.71 -4.99
C GLU A 564 -27.03 -48.46 -5.68
N TYR A 565 -26.78 -49.05 -6.83
CA TYR A 565 -25.43 -49.04 -7.45
C TYR A 565 -25.21 -48.01 -8.56
N LEU A 566 -26.28 -47.55 -9.21
CA LEU A 566 -26.21 -46.68 -10.39
C LEU A 566 -26.31 -45.18 -10.09
N TYR A 567 -26.79 -44.84 -8.90
CA TYR A 567 -27.20 -43.47 -8.57
C TYR A 567 -26.02 -42.45 -8.62
N HIS A 568 -24.87 -42.85 -8.10
CA HIS A 568 -23.69 -41.95 -8.04
C HIS A 568 -23.06 -41.78 -9.43
N ASP A 569 -22.89 -42.85 -10.15
CA ASP A 569 -22.29 -42.83 -11.50
C ASP A 569 -23.17 -42.08 -12.50
N ILE A 570 -24.48 -42.23 -12.40
CA ILE A 570 -25.47 -41.49 -13.22
C ILE A 570 -25.37 -39.99 -12.97
N THR A 571 -25.28 -39.55 -11.73
CA THR A 571 -25.21 -38.13 -11.41
C THR A 571 -23.93 -37.50 -11.97
N VAL A 572 -22.80 -38.20 -11.89
CA VAL A 572 -21.51 -37.75 -12.46
C VAL A 572 -21.60 -37.68 -13.99
N GLU A 573 -22.11 -38.68 -14.62
CA GLU A 573 -22.26 -38.68 -16.08
C GLU A 573 -23.28 -37.62 -16.54
N MET A 574 -24.35 -37.36 -15.78
CA MET A 574 -25.26 -36.24 -16.05
C MET A 574 -24.58 -34.89 -15.97
N ILE A 575 -23.75 -34.66 -14.96
CA ILE A 575 -22.98 -33.41 -14.82
C ILE A 575 -22.02 -33.25 -16.02
N LYS A 576 -21.33 -34.33 -16.43
CA LYS A 576 -20.47 -34.31 -17.60
C LYS A 576 -21.23 -34.03 -18.89
N VAL A 577 -22.37 -34.68 -19.09
CA VAL A 577 -23.19 -34.47 -20.29
C VAL A 577 -23.74 -33.05 -20.32
N LEU A 578 -24.30 -32.54 -19.23
CA LEU A 578 -24.80 -31.18 -19.13
C LEU A 578 -23.68 -30.14 -19.32
N GLY A 579 -22.51 -30.37 -18.73
CA GLY A 579 -21.36 -29.49 -18.87
C GLY A 579 -20.78 -29.41 -20.28
N ASN A 580 -21.07 -30.38 -21.13
CA ASN A 580 -20.69 -30.39 -22.54
C ASN A 580 -21.79 -29.84 -23.47
N GLU A 581 -22.98 -29.54 -22.97
CA GLU A 581 -24.01 -28.88 -23.78
C GLU A 581 -23.60 -27.45 -24.12
N PRO A 582 -23.86 -26.96 -25.35
CA PRO A 582 -23.54 -25.58 -25.74
C PRO A 582 -24.18 -24.51 -24.84
N LYS A 583 -25.28 -24.86 -24.16
CA LYS A 583 -25.99 -24.02 -23.20
C LYS A 583 -25.24 -23.83 -21.89
N TRP A 584 -24.39 -24.79 -21.50
CA TRP A 584 -23.72 -24.84 -20.22
C TRP A 584 -22.20 -25.03 -20.39
N SER A 585 -21.41 -24.16 -19.80
CA SER A 585 -19.97 -24.32 -19.68
C SER A 585 -19.64 -24.54 -18.20
N LEU A 586 -19.07 -25.70 -17.86
CA LEU A 586 -18.67 -26.00 -16.49
C LEU A 586 -17.69 -24.96 -15.92
N ASN A 587 -16.81 -24.41 -16.77
CA ASN A 587 -15.90 -23.34 -16.36
C ASN A 587 -16.59 -22.01 -16.06
N GLU A 588 -17.78 -21.77 -16.65
CA GLU A 588 -18.60 -20.58 -16.34
C GLU A 588 -19.50 -20.79 -15.14
N LEU A 589 -19.93 -22.02 -14.90
CA LEU A 589 -20.86 -22.37 -13.82
C LEU A 589 -20.17 -22.65 -12.49
N PHE A 590 -18.97 -23.22 -12.56
CA PHE A 590 -18.12 -23.49 -11.40
C PHE A 590 -16.76 -22.80 -11.62
N PRO A 591 -16.69 -21.46 -11.55
CA PRO A 591 -15.41 -20.79 -11.64
C PRO A 591 -14.57 -21.21 -10.43
N LEU A 592 -13.51 -21.98 -10.67
CA LEU A 592 -12.54 -22.39 -9.65
C LEU A 592 -11.70 -21.21 -9.15
N SER A 593 -11.83 -20.06 -9.80
CA SER A 593 -11.23 -18.78 -9.40
C SER A 593 -12.35 -17.74 -9.29
N TYR A 594 -12.19 -16.80 -8.36
CA TYR A 594 -13.03 -15.63 -8.23
C TYR A 594 -13.25 -14.98 -9.61
N PRO A 595 -14.47 -14.51 -9.93
CA PRO A 595 -14.66 -13.76 -11.15
C PRO A 595 -13.77 -12.52 -11.12
N ASP A 596 -12.98 -12.37 -12.18
CA ASP A 596 -12.15 -11.18 -12.44
C ASP A 596 -12.97 -9.88 -12.41
#